data_b4d223017233f483d7e96f5212773511
#
_entry.id   b4d223017233f483d7e96f5212773511
#
_cell.length_a   1.000
_cell.length_b   1.000
_cell.length_c   1.000
_cell.angle_alpha   90.00
_cell.angle_beta   90.00
_cell.angle_gamma   90.00
#
_symmetry.space_group_name_H-M   'P 1'
#
loop_
_entity.id
_entity.type
_entity.pdbx_description
1 polymer ?
#
loop_
_entity_poly.entity_id
_entity_poly.type
_entity_poly.pdbx_seq_one_letter_code
_entity_poly.pdbx_strand_id
1 'polypeptide(L)'
;FKCIDLNTVFKLGEIMGLSTHVLDTMNGCPAAGMAVSLYTTNSDKTVLLMSFCLNGDGRNTDGLLIGHDSLAIGTYRLVFDVAAYFANKGVDLPTPNFLNHVALDFGVASATEHYHVPLLVSPWSYATYRGS
;
A
#
# COMPACT_ATOMS: atom_id res chain seq x y z
N PHE A 1 7.97 2.14 -16.68
CA PHE A 1 8.11 0.80 -16.12
C PHE A 1 9.15 0.00 -16.87
N LYS A 2 10.04 -0.66 -16.17
CA LYS A 2 11.07 -1.44 -16.85
C LYS A 2 10.63 -2.87 -17.13
N CYS A 3 11.19 -3.41 -18.20
CA CYS A 3 10.95 -4.79 -18.57
C CYS A 3 11.45 -5.74 -17.48
N ILE A 4 10.79 -6.86 -17.38
CA ILE A 4 11.24 -7.93 -16.50
C ILE A 4 12.48 -8.58 -17.14
N ASP A 5 13.57 -8.64 -16.39
CA ASP A 5 14.77 -9.34 -16.80
C ASP A 5 14.81 -10.76 -16.20
N LEU A 6 15.86 -11.51 -16.54
CA LEU A 6 15.99 -12.88 -16.06
C LEU A 6 16.10 -12.95 -14.54
N ASN A 7 16.78 -11.98 -13.92
CA ASN A 7 16.91 -11.96 -12.47
C ASN A 7 15.55 -11.77 -11.80
N THR A 8 14.72 -10.92 -12.38
CA THR A 8 13.36 -10.71 -11.88
C THR A 8 12.54 -11.99 -12.00
N VAL A 9 12.67 -12.70 -13.12
CA VAL A 9 11.97 -13.96 -13.31
C VAL A 9 12.40 -15.01 -12.28
N PHE A 10 13.70 -15.14 -12.03
CA PHE A 10 14.20 -16.08 -11.03
C PHE A 10 13.75 -15.73 -9.62
N LYS A 11 13.51 -14.45 -9.36
CA LYS A 11 13.05 -13.98 -8.05
C LYS A 11 11.55 -13.93 -7.91
N LEU A 12 10.82 -14.50 -8.86
CA LEU A 12 9.35 -14.43 -8.84
C LEU A 12 8.77 -14.97 -7.54
N GLY A 13 9.31 -16.07 -7.01
CA GLY A 13 8.87 -16.61 -5.74
C GLY A 13 9.12 -15.67 -4.56
N GLU A 14 10.17 -14.84 -4.64
CA GLU A 14 10.51 -13.87 -3.59
C GLU A 14 9.60 -12.66 -3.61
N ILE A 15 9.03 -12.32 -4.77
CA ILE A 15 8.13 -11.17 -4.89
C ILE A 15 6.67 -11.53 -4.63
N MET A 16 6.39 -12.80 -4.37
CA MET A 16 5.05 -13.23 -3.96
C MET A 16 4.88 -12.95 -2.47
N GLY A 17 3.69 -12.53 -2.11
CA GLY A 17 3.37 -12.12 -0.75
C GLY A 17 2.43 -10.93 -0.79
N LEU A 18 2.64 -9.96 0.09
CA LEU A 18 1.81 -8.76 0.16
C LEU A 18 2.59 -7.55 -0.33
N SER A 19 1.98 -6.79 -1.24
CA SER A 19 2.56 -5.55 -1.74
C SER A 19 1.49 -4.47 -1.89
N THR A 20 1.91 -3.22 -1.96
CA THR A 20 1.04 -2.07 -2.21
C THR A 20 1.70 -1.11 -3.20
N HIS A 21 0.88 -0.31 -3.84
CA HIS A 21 1.31 0.73 -4.76
C HIS A 21 0.28 1.84 -4.73
N VAL A 22 0.72 3.09 -4.59
CA VAL A 22 -0.20 4.22 -4.49
C VAL A 22 0.02 5.18 -5.64
N LEU A 23 -1.06 5.46 -6.35
CA LEU A 23 -1.08 6.44 -7.43
C LEU A 23 -1.86 7.68 -6.96
N ASP A 24 -1.19 8.83 -7.04
CA ASP A 24 -1.80 10.14 -6.85
C ASP A 24 -2.51 10.52 -8.14
N THR A 25 -3.83 10.37 -8.15
CA THR A 25 -4.63 10.62 -9.36
C THR A 25 -4.85 12.11 -9.62
N MET A 26 -4.64 12.96 -8.62
CA MET A 26 -4.73 14.40 -8.82
C MET A 26 -3.54 14.92 -9.61
N ASN A 27 -2.34 14.47 -9.29
CA ASN A 27 -1.11 14.93 -9.93
C ASN A 27 -0.61 13.98 -11.02
N GLY A 28 -1.22 12.80 -11.16
CA GLY A 28 -0.85 11.83 -12.20
C GLY A 28 0.52 11.18 -11.97
N CYS A 29 0.89 10.93 -10.73
CA CYS A 29 2.20 10.39 -10.39
C CYS A 29 2.11 9.44 -9.20
N PRO A 30 3.14 8.60 -8.99
CA PRO A 30 3.21 7.81 -7.76
C PRO A 30 3.23 8.69 -6.52
N ALA A 31 2.62 8.22 -5.45
CA ALA A 31 2.52 9.00 -4.20
C ALA A 31 3.79 8.86 -3.37
N ALA A 32 4.89 9.38 -3.88
CA ALA A 32 6.18 9.33 -3.19
C ALA A 32 6.14 10.04 -1.85
N GLY A 33 6.64 9.39 -0.82
CA GLY A 33 6.73 9.96 0.53
C GLY A 33 5.48 9.79 1.38
N MET A 34 4.41 9.21 0.86
CA MET A 34 3.21 8.98 1.67
C MET A 34 3.51 7.98 2.78
N ALA A 35 3.09 8.30 4.00
CA ALA A 35 3.24 7.41 5.14
C ALA A 35 2.15 6.33 5.11
N VAL A 36 2.55 5.09 5.35
CA VAL A 36 1.67 3.92 5.33
C VAL A 36 1.96 3.05 6.55
N SER A 37 0.91 2.48 7.11
CA SER A 37 1.03 1.53 8.22
C SER A 37 0.24 0.27 7.90
N LEU A 38 0.79 -0.88 8.29
CA LEU A 38 0.15 -2.18 8.10
C LEU A 38 -0.14 -2.81 9.46
N TYR A 39 -1.35 -3.30 9.62
CA TYR A 39 -1.83 -3.93 10.85
C TYR A 39 -2.42 -5.29 10.56
N THR A 40 -2.38 -6.18 11.57
CA THR A 40 -3.28 -7.34 11.61
C THR A 40 -4.54 -6.98 12.38
N THR A 41 -5.65 -7.57 11.96
CA THR A 41 -6.95 -7.34 12.60
C THR A 41 -7.65 -8.64 12.96
N ASN A 42 -6.88 -9.72 13.12
CA ASN A 42 -7.43 -11.07 13.36
C ASN A 42 -8.07 -11.26 14.73
N SER A 43 -7.69 -10.45 15.70
CA SER A 43 -8.20 -10.52 17.04
C SER A 43 -8.97 -9.25 17.39
N ASP A 44 -9.48 -9.17 18.59
CA ASP A 44 -10.13 -7.95 19.08
C ASP A 44 -9.17 -6.76 19.11
N LYS A 45 -7.87 -7.03 19.03
CA LYS A 45 -6.85 -5.98 19.01
C LYS A 45 -6.27 -5.81 17.62
N THR A 46 -6.16 -4.57 17.19
CA THR A 46 -5.42 -4.20 15.99
C THR A 46 -3.95 -4.09 16.36
N VAL A 47 -3.10 -4.86 15.69
CA VAL A 47 -1.68 -4.92 16.00
C VAL A 47 -0.88 -4.35 14.84
N LEU A 48 -0.08 -3.33 15.12
CA LEU A 48 0.80 -2.72 14.12
C LEU A 48 1.93 -3.70 13.77
N LEU A 49 2.08 -3.98 12.49
CA LEU A 49 3.17 -4.81 11.97
C LEU A 49 4.33 -3.98 11.47
N MET A 50 4.06 -2.88 10.76
CA MET A 50 5.11 -2.04 10.20
C MET A 50 4.55 -0.67 9.81
N SER A 51 5.44 0.32 9.77
CA SER A 51 5.17 1.64 9.22
C SER A 51 6.33 2.03 8.31
N PHE A 52 6.02 2.68 7.21
CA PHE A 52 7.01 3.07 6.22
C PHE A 52 6.50 4.24 5.39
N CYS A 53 7.40 4.87 4.64
CA CYS A 53 7.04 5.86 3.65
C CYS A 53 7.27 5.28 2.26
N LEU A 54 6.38 5.60 1.34
CA LEU A 54 6.50 5.13 -0.04
C LEU A 54 7.70 5.78 -0.72
N ASN A 55 8.36 5.02 -1.58
CA ASN A 55 9.49 5.50 -2.36
C ASN A 55 9.04 6.29 -3.59
N GLY A 56 9.98 6.66 -4.47
CA GLY A 56 9.68 7.42 -5.67
C GLY A 56 8.72 6.75 -6.64
N ASP A 57 8.58 5.43 -6.55
CA ASP A 57 7.65 4.66 -7.38
C ASP A 57 6.30 4.46 -6.70
N GLY A 58 6.10 5.00 -5.50
CA GLY A 58 4.86 4.80 -4.75
C GLY A 58 4.74 3.41 -4.13
N ARG A 59 5.87 2.77 -3.85
CA ARG A 59 5.93 1.41 -3.31
C ARG A 59 6.82 1.38 -2.07
N ASN A 60 6.77 0.28 -1.32
CA ASN A 60 7.77 0.03 -0.30
C ASN A 60 9.13 -0.22 -0.97
N THR A 61 10.21 0.20 -0.32
CA THR A 61 11.57 0.14 -0.86
C THR A 61 11.94 -1.26 -1.35
N ASP A 62 11.57 -2.29 -0.61
CA ASP A 62 11.86 -3.68 -0.96
C ASP A 62 10.82 -4.30 -1.90
N GLY A 63 9.76 -3.57 -2.23
CA GLY A 63 8.68 -4.04 -3.08
C GLY A 63 7.64 -4.90 -2.38
N LEU A 64 7.99 -5.55 -1.27
CA LEU A 64 7.09 -6.38 -0.48
C LEU A 64 6.94 -5.83 0.93
N LEU A 65 5.73 -5.92 1.46
CA LEU A 65 5.44 -5.65 2.87
C LEU A 65 5.67 -6.91 3.69
N ILE A 66 5.15 -8.03 3.21
CA ILE A 66 5.33 -9.34 3.81
C ILE A 66 5.71 -10.30 2.69
N GLY A 67 6.81 -11.03 2.88
CA GLY A 67 7.23 -12.07 1.94
C GLY A 67 6.31 -13.28 2.02
N HIS A 68 6.33 -14.11 0.97
CA HIS A 68 5.40 -15.21 0.87
C HIS A 68 5.59 -16.25 1.99
N ASP A 69 6.79 -16.37 2.54
CA ASP A 69 7.06 -17.30 3.65
C ASP A 69 6.46 -16.83 4.96
N SER A 70 6.14 -15.55 5.07
CA SER A 70 5.66 -14.94 6.30
C SER A 70 4.21 -14.48 6.22
N LEU A 71 3.60 -14.55 5.04
CA LEU A 71 2.22 -14.13 4.86
C LEU A 71 1.29 -15.17 5.43
N ALA A 72 0.48 -14.79 6.40
CA ALA A 72 -0.46 -15.67 7.05
C ALA A 72 -1.89 -15.40 6.61
N ILE A 73 -2.69 -16.45 6.57
CA ILE A 73 -4.13 -16.31 6.36
C ILE A 73 -4.71 -15.46 7.50
N GLY A 74 -5.55 -14.51 7.15
CA GLY A 74 -6.19 -13.65 8.12
C GLY A 74 -6.59 -12.32 7.55
N THR A 75 -6.95 -11.40 8.41
CA THR A 75 -7.38 -10.05 8.03
C THR A 75 -6.32 -9.03 8.40
N TYR A 76 -6.23 -8.00 7.56
CA TYR A 76 -5.21 -6.97 7.65
C TYR A 76 -5.83 -5.61 7.37
N ARG A 77 -5.12 -4.57 7.78
CA ARG A 77 -5.49 -3.19 7.48
C ARG A 77 -4.27 -2.41 7.04
N LEU A 78 -4.37 -1.76 5.88
CA LEU A 78 -3.42 -0.74 5.43
C LEU A 78 -4.02 0.63 5.69
N VAL A 79 -3.25 1.50 6.32
CA VAL A 79 -3.66 2.88 6.59
C VAL A 79 -2.71 3.82 5.89
N PHE A 80 -3.27 4.71 5.06
CA PHE A 80 -2.52 5.65 4.23
C PHE A 80 -2.78 7.06 4.72
N ASP A 81 -1.72 7.82 4.97
CA ASP A 81 -1.85 9.20 5.45
C ASP A 81 -2.01 10.15 4.27
N VAL A 82 -3.23 10.25 3.78
CA VAL A 82 -3.55 10.94 2.54
C VAL A 82 -3.47 12.45 2.69
N ALA A 83 -4.10 13.01 3.73
CA ALA A 83 -4.13 14.45 3.91
C ALA A 83 -2.73 15.05 4.04
N ALA A 84 -1.88 14.43 4.84
CA ALA A 84 -0.49 14.89 5.01
C ALA A 84 0.29 14.83 3.70
N TYR A 85 0.08 13.78 2.91
CA TYR A 85 0.74 13.66 1.62
C TYR A 85 0.40 14.85 0.70
N PHE A 86 -0.90 15.14 0.53
CA PHE A 86 -1.32 16.22 -0.36
C PHE A 86 -0.94 17.58 0.19
N ALA A 87 -1.00 17.78 1.50
CA ALA A 87 -0.53 19.02 2.13
C ALA A 87 0.96 19.25 1.84
N ASN A 88 1.77 18.22 1.94
CA ASN A 88 3.20 18.30 1.62
C ASN A 88 3.48 18.55 0.14
N LYS A 89 2.53 18.21 -0.72
CA LYS A 89 2.61 18.54 -2.15
C LYS A 89 2.20 19.97 -2.46
N GLY A 90 1.79 20.72 -1.45
CA GLY A 90 1.36 22.11 -1.63
C GLY A 90 -0.08 22.26 -2.08
N VAL A 91 -0.88 21.21 -1.98
CA VAL A 91 -2.29 21.29 -2.30
C VAL A 91 -3.01 22.02 -1.16
N ASP A 92 -3.80 23.02 -1.53
CA ASP A 92 -4.59 23.77 -0.55
C ASP A 92 -5.83 22.95 -0.17
N LEU A 93 -5.83 22.47 1.06
CA LEU A 93 -6.88 21.60 1.58
C LEU A 93 -7.62 22.27 2.72
N PRO A 94 -8.93 22.00 2.88
CA PRO A 94 -9.63 22.35 4.09
C PRO A 94 -8.99 21.67 5.30
N THR A 95 -9.21 22.23 6.49
CA THR A 95 -8.74 21.63 7.73
C THR A 95 -9.96 21.40 8.64
N PRO A 96 -10.34 20.13 8.87
CA PRO A 96 -9.76 18.90 8.32
C PRO A 96 -10.15 18.66 6.87
N ASN A 97 -9.31 17.92 6.13
CA ASN A 97 -9.65 17.49 4.78
C ASN A 97 -10.67 16.36 4.81
N PHE A 98 -11.43 16.21 3.73
CA PHE A 98 -12.44 15.15 3.61
C PHE A 98 -11.83 13.77 3.79
N LEU A 99 -10.76 13.45 3.06
CA LEU A 99 -9.99 12.24 3.27
C LEU A 99 -8.77 12.58 4.14
N ASN A 100 -8.80 12.16 5.40
CA ASN A 100 -7.65 12.32 6.29
C ASN A 100 -6.72 11.11 6.15
N HIS A 101 -7.16 9.96 6.66
CA HIS A 101 -6.52 8.67 6.42
C HIS A 101 -7.44 7.81 5.60
N VAL A 102 -6.87 6.97 4.76
CA VAL A 102 -7.62 5.92 4.07
C VAL A 102 -7.21 4.60 4.68
N ALA A 103 -8.17 3.87 5.21
CA ALA A 103 -7.96 2.54 5.79
C ALA A 103 -8.57 1.49 4.87
N LEU A 104 -7.76 0.53 4.43
CA LEU A 104 -8.21 -0.57 3.60
C LEU A 104 -8.17 -1.85 4.43
N ASP A 105 -9.33 -2.42 4.71
CA ASP A 105 -9.45 -3.70 5.36
C ASP A 105 -9.55 -4.79 4.29
N PHE A 106 -8.70 -5.80 4.38
CA PHE A 106 -8.68 -6.86 3.38
C PHE A 106 -8.33 -8.19 4.03
N GLY A 107 -8.65 -9.27 3.32
CA GLY A 107 -8.41 -10.62 3.80
C GLY A 107 -7.42 -11.36 2.92
N VAL A 108 -6.58 -12.17 3.55
CA VAL A 108 -5.69 -13.12 2.89
C VAL A 108 -6.26 -14.50 3.14
N ALA A 109 -6.82 -15.10 2.11
CA ALA A 109 -7.45 -16.43 2.22
C ALA A 109 -6.48 -17.56 1.91
N SER A 110 -5.38 -17.27 1.23
CA SER A 110 -4.38 -18.27 0.86
C SER A 110 -2.98 -17.70 1.08
N ALA A 111 -2.21 -18.33 1.95
CA ALA A 111 -0.85 -17.88 2.26
C ALA A 111 0.12 -18.11 1.09
N THR A 112 -0.28 -18.87 0.07
CA THR A 112 0.57 -19.20 -1.08
C THR A 112 0.32 -18.30 -2.29
N GLU A 113 -0.67 -17.42 -2.22
CA GLU A 113 -0.97 -16.48 -3.30
C GLU A 113 -0.33 -15.13 -3.05
N HIS A 114 -0.07 -14.42 -4.13
CA HIS A 114 0.36 -13.03 -4.06
C HIS A 114 -0.84 -12.12 -3.90
N TYR A 115 -0.73 -11.16 -2.97
CA TYR A 115 -1.75 -10.14 -2.76
C TYR A 115 -1.15 -8.76 -3.02
N HIS A 116 -1.68 -8.09 -4.01
CA HIS A 116 -1.30 -6.72 -4.32
C HIS A 116 -2.48 -5.81 -4.06
N VAL A 117 -2.30 -4.81 -3.18
CA VAL A 117 -3.36 -3.91 -2.75
C VAL A 117 -3.00 -2.49 -3.20
N PRO A 118 -3.43 -2.09 -4.41
CA PRO A 118 -3.16 -0.75 -4.90
C PRO A 118 -4.16 0.26 -4.34
N LEU A 119 -3.73 1.51 -4.25
CA LEU A 119 -4.59 2.63 -3.90
C LEU A 119 -4.48 3.70 -4.99
N LEU A 120 -5.61 4.12 -5.53
CA LEU A 120 -5.71 5.26 -6.43
C LEU A 120 -6.40 6.36 -5.63
N VAL A 121 -5.74 7.49 -5.42
CA VAL A 121 -6.24 8.46 -4.43
C VAL A 121 -6.08 9.90 -4.90
N SER A 122 -7.10 10.70 -4.60
CA SER A 122 -7.09 12.16 -4.67
C SER A 122 -7.46 12.71 -3.29
N PRO A 123 -7.44 14.03 -3.08
CA PRO A 123 -7.90 14.58 -1.79
C PRO A 123 -9.36 14.29 -1.46
N TRP A 124 -10.16 13.85 -2.43
CA TRP A 124 -11.62 13.74 -2.28
C TRP A 124 -12.19 12.35 -2.54
N SER A 125 -11.38 11.44 -3.10
CA SER A 125 -11.87 10.10 -3.46
C SER A 125 -10.72 9.11 -3.55
N TYR A 126 -11.07 7.83 -3.45
CA TYR A 126 -10.09 6.77 -3.67
C TYR A 126 -10.77 5.53 -4.21
N ALA A 127 -9.96 4.67 -4.80
CA ALA A 127 -10.37 3.35 -5.25
C ALA A 127 -9.28 2.35 -4.93
N THR A 128 -9.67 1.11 -4.72
CA THR A 128 -8.77 0.00 -4.50
C THR A 128 -9.33 -1.25 -5.18
N TYR A 129 -8.45 -2.22 -5.41
CA TYR A 129 -8.86 -3.51 -5.95
C TYR A 129 -7.77 -4.51 -5.61
N ARG A 130 -8.05 -5.82 -5.77
CA ARG A 130 -7.01 -6.82 -5.65
C ARG A 130 -6.24 -6.86 -6.95
N GLY A 131 -4.99 -6.40 -6.93
CA GLY A 131 -4.10 -6.43 -8.07
C GLY A 131 -3.50 -7.81 -8.31
N SER A 132 -2.86 -7.93 -9.42
CA SER A 132 -2.17 -9.17 -9.80
C SER A 132 -0.80 -9.29 -9.17
#